data_4cef0e8246cea7329d40943763bc5032
#
_entry.id   4cef0e8246cea7329d40943763bc5032
#
_cell.length_a   1.000
_cell.length_b   1.000
_cell.length_c   1.000
_cell.angle_alpha   90.00
_cell.angle_beta   90.00
_cell.angle_gamma   90.00
#
_symmetry.space_group_name_H-M   'P 1'
#
loop_
_entity.id
_entity.type
_entity.pdbx_description
1 polymer ?
#
loop_
_entity_poly.entity_id
_entity_poly.type
_entity_poly.pdbx_seq_one_letter_code
_entity_poly.pdbx_strand_id
1 'polypeptide(L)'
;TSDKYKIHWWGIGANGSASMFWALTNIFKMPTKKGAGGRRNNYDKNSFKNGYKKIVNTRNPYEWITAVLFDHNQLDNFDDYLKNNLMNLELMKQVKQWEEDGFTPDYFIRCEDMYNSLLSIPELEEDAVVYTFDLLPVINTPDYDELGKGRQRLVEGGWKQYWNQELVDDILTNKYLKRLFKLTGYDEESWK
;
A
#
# COMPACT_ATOMS: atom_id res chain seq x y z
N THR A 1 15.04 2.20 -6.71
CA THR A 1 15.87 1.05 -7.09
C THR A 1 17.19 1.10 -6.34
N SER A 2 17.61 0.00 -5.75
CA SER A 2 18.90 -0.13 -5.08
C SER A 2 19.77 -1.17 -5.76
N ASP A 3 20.96 -0.77 -6.18
CA ASP A 3 21.95 -1.69 -6.75
C ASP A 3 22.64 -2.52 -5.65
N LYS A 4 22.80 -1.97 -4.42
CA LYS A 4 23.35 -2.68 -3.26
C LYS A 4 22.53 -3.91 -2.92
N TYR A 5 21.20 -3.75 -2.78
CA TYR A 5 20.29 -4.82 -2.35
C TYR A 5 19.64 -5.56 -3.51
N LYS A 6 19.88 -5.16 -4.76
CA LYS A 6 19.19 -5.69 -5.94
C LYS A 6 17.67 -5.61 -5.83
N ILE A 7 17.18 -4.47 -5.36
CA ILE A 7 15.76 -4.23 -5.09
C ILE A 7 15.23 -3.08 -5.95
N HIS A 8 14.03 -3.28 -6.45
CA HIS A 8 13.19 -2.25 -7.03
C HIS A 8 11.91 -2.13 -6.18
N TRP A 9 11.74 -0.99 -5.55
CA TRP A 9 10.55 -0.68 -4.76
C TRP A 9 9.70 0.37 -5.46
N TRP A 10 8.40 0.22 -5.36
CA TRP A 10 7.45 1.28 -5.68
C TRP A 10 6.28 1.26 -4.69
N GLY A 11 5.68 2.44 -4.47
CA GLY A 11 4.53 2.62 -3.58
C GLY A 11 3.30 3.03 -4.37
N ILE A 12 2.17 2.47 -4.03
CA ILE A 12 0.86 2.95 -4.45
C ILE A 12 0.36 3.91 -3.37
N GLY A 13 -0.42 4.93 -3.73
CA GLY A 13 -0.93 5.91 -2.75
C GLY A 13 -1.74 5.27 -1.61
N ALA A 14 -1.76 5.91 -0.45
CA ALA A 14 -2.52 5.54 0.76
C ALA A 14 -2.14 4.19 1.41
N ASN A 15 -0.94 3.65 1.18
CA ASN A 15 -0.48 2.36 1.68
C ASN A 15 0.83 2.41 2.50
N GLY A 16 1.07 3.49 3.23
CA GLY A 16 2.29 3.64 4.04
C GLY A 16 3.55 3.95 3.23
N SER A 17 3.41 4.34 1.95
CA SER A 17 4.55 4.64 1.08
C SER A 17 5.47 5.75 1.61
N ALA A 18 4.96 6.71 2.39
CA ALA A 18 5.78 7.76 3.00
C ALA A 18 6.73 7.19 4.05
N SER A 19 6.24 6.33 4.95
CA SER A 19 7.07 5.67 5.97
C SER A 19 8.10 4.75 5.34
N MET A 20 7.70 4.00 4.31
CA MET A 20 8.62 3.16 3.57
C MET A 20 9.68 3.97 2.83
N PHE A 21 9.31 5.08 2.19
CA PHE A 21 10.27 5.98 1.56
C PHE A 21 11.30 6.50 2.57
N TRP A 22 10.83 6.89 3.75
CA TRP A 22 11.72 7.33 4.85
C TRP A 22 12.67 6.20 5.27
N ALA A 23 12.16 4.97 5.47
CA ALA A 23 12.98 3.82 5.84
C ALA A 23 14.06 3.52 4.78
N LEU A 24 13.66 3.45 3.51
CA LEU A 24 14.59 3.21 2.41
C LEU A 24 15.68 4.28 2.32
N THR A 25 15.34 5.54 2.57
CA THR A 25 16.28 6.65 2.47
C THR A 25 17.19 6.74 3.69
N ASN A 26 16.63 6.65 4.90
CA ASN A 26 17.35 6.97 6.13
C ASN A 26 17.99 5.73 6.78
N ILE A 27 17.34 4.59 6.70
CA ILE A 27 17.86 3.32 7.25
C ILE A 27 18.77 2.66 6.21
N PHE A 28 18.22 2.30 5.07
CA PHE A 28 18.95 1.53 4.06
C PHE A 28 19.84 2.37 3.14
N LYS A 29 19.81 3.71 3.29
CA LYS A 29 20.59 4.65 2.47
C LYS A 29 20.42 4.43 0.96
N MET A 30 19.25 3.98 0.56
CA MET A 30 18.97 3.75 -0.85
C MET A 30 18.81 5.07 -1.61
N PRO A 31 19.39 5.21 -2.80
CA PRO A 31 19.14 6.35 -3.65
C PRO A 31 17.69 6.33 -4.11
N THR A 32 16.87 7.17 -3.51
CA THR A 32 15.49 7.33 -3.88
C THR A 32 15.35 8.55 -4.79
N LYS A 33 14.80 8.37 -5.97
CA LYS A 33 14.37 9.53 -6.76
C LYS A 33 13.16 10.11 -6.05
N LYS A 34 13.29 11.30 -5.48
CA LYS A 34 12.12 12.10 -5.11
C LYS A 34 11.33 12.35 -6.39
N GLY A 35 10.24 11.64 -6.58
CA GLY A 35 9.20 12.11 -7.46
C GLY A 35 8.74 13.45 -6.91
N ALA A 36 8.73 14.49 -7.71
CA ALA A 36 8.25 15.78 -7.31
C ALA A 36 6.86 15.62 -6.66
N GLY A 37 6.75 15.93 -5.37
CA GLY A 37 5.49 15.97 -4.64
C GLY A 37 4.89 14.65 -4.16
N GLY A 38 5.68 13.60 -3.87
CA GLY A 38 5.13 12.36 -3.28
C GLY A 38 4.13 11.62 -4.18
N ARG A 39 4.03 12.00 -5.43
CA ARG A 39 3.09 11.44 -6.39
C ARG A 39 3.65 10.17 -6.99
N ARG A 40 3.02 9.05 -6.60
CA ARG A 40 2.73 7.85 -7.36
C ARG A 40 3.84 7.43 -8.33
N ASN A 41 4.70 6.57 -7.89
CA ASN A 41 5.43 5.75 -8.86
C ASN A 41 4.40 4.76 -9.43
N ASN A 42 3.85 5.08 -10.59
CA ASN A 42 3.02 4.13 -11.30
C ASN A 42 3.85 2.91 -11.64
N TYR A 43 3.22 1.76 -11.58
CA TYR A 43 3.80 0.54 -12.09
C TYR A 43 4.22 0.74 -13.57
N ASP A 44 5.47 0.45 -13.85
CA ASP A 44 6.01 0.41 -15.22
C ASP A 44 6.94 -0.80 -15.33
N LYS A 45 6.49 -1.82 -16.04
CA LYS A 45 7.25 -3.05 -16.25
C LYS A 45 8.61 -2.82 -16.90
N ASN A 46 8.75 -1.78 -17.71
CA ASN A 46 10.00 -1.47 -18.40
C ASN A 46 11.03 -0.82 -17.49
N SER A 47 10.62 -0.36 -16.31
CA SER A 47 11.53 0.22 -15.32
C SER A 47 12.28 -0.84 -14.50
N PHE A 48 11.87 -2.10 -14.56
CA PHE A 48 12.48 -3.16 -13.76
C PHE A 48 13.80 -3.63 -14.37
N LYS A 49 14.82 -3.66 -13.51
CA LYS A 49 16.09 -4.26 -13.87
C LYS A 49 16.02 -5.77 -13.69
N ASN A 50 16.61 -6.52 -14.64
CA ASN A 50 16.72 -7.96 -14.53
C ASN A 50 17.52 -8.36 -13.28
N GLY A 51 17.06 -9.39 -12.59
CA GLY A 51 17.68 -9.89 -11.35
C GLY A 51 17.41 -9.05 -10.11
N TYR A 52 16.55 -8.03 -10.19
CA TYR A 52 16.13 -7.24 -9.03
C TYR A 52 14.82 -7.77 -8.46
N LYS A 53 14.76 -7.87 -7.14
CA LYS A 53 13.52 -8.18 -6.42
C LYS A 53 12.57 -6.98 -6.45
N LYS A 54 11.33 -7.26 -6.66
CA LYS A 54 10.27 -6.27 -6.81
C LYS A 54 9.45 -6.23 -5.54
N ILE A 55 9.46 -5.08 -4.88
CA ILE A 55 8.81 -4.88 -3.59
C ILE A 55 7.72 -3.84 -3.74
N VAL A 56 6.57 -4.13 -3.15
CA VAL A 56 5.41 -3.24 -3.12
C VAL A 56 4.91 -3.08 -1.68
N ASN A 57 4.56 -1.85 -1.31
CA ASN A 57 3.79 -1.64 -0.10
C ASN A 57 2.35 -2.10 -0.30
N THR A 58 1.82 -2.72 0.74
CA THR A 58 0.42 -3.11 0.80
C THR A 58 -0.20 -2.74 2.14
N ARG A 59 -1.50 -2.76 2.17
CA ARG A 59 -2.35 -2.52 3.32
C ARG A 59 -3.57 -3.42 3.18
N ASN A 60 -4.30 -3.70 4.27
CA ASN A 60 -5.58 -4.37 4.15
C ASN A 60 -6.42 -3.74 3.03
N PRO A 61 -6.88 -4.50 2.02
CA PRO A 61 -7.54 -3.93 0.84
C PRO A 61 -8.76 -3.06 1.18
N TYR A 62 -9.56 -3.45 2.16
CA TYR A 62 -10.71 -2.65 2.61
C TYR A 62 -10.28 -1.33 3.23
N GLU A 63 -9.30 -1.36 4.13
CA GLU A 63 -8.74 -0.16 4.72
C GLU A 63 -8.09 0.74 3.66
N TRP A 64 -7.41 0.15 2.69
CA TRP A 64 -6.78 0.89 1.60
C TRP A 64 -7.81 1.61 0.73
N ILE A 65 -8.87 0.90 0.31
CA ILE A 65 -9.97 1.49 -0.45
C ILE A 65 -10.61 2.63 0.35
N THR A 66 -10.90 2.41 1.64
CA THR A 66 -11.49 3.44 2.50
C THR A 66 -10.59 4.68 2.58
N ALA A 67 -9.28 4.51 2.75
CA ALA A 67 -8.34 5.62 2.77
C ALA A 67 -8.29 6.40 1.45
N VAL A 68 -8.37 5.71 0.32
CA VAL A 68 -8.44 6.37 -1.01
C VAL A 68 -9.73 7.16 -1.17
N LEU A 69 -10.88 6.58 -0.77
CA LEU A 69 -12.17 7.27 -0.86
C LEU A 69 -12.25 8.46 0.08
N PHE A 70 -11.62 8.35 1.24
CA PHE A 70 -11.45 9.49 2.14
C PHE A 70 -10.67 10.63 1.46
N ASP A 71 -9.52 10.33 0.87
CA ASP A 71 -8.70 11.33 0.16
C ASP A 71 -9.45 11.96 -1.02
N HIS A 72 -10.49 11.29 -1.55
CA HIS A 72 -11.34 11.78 -2.64
C HIS A 72 -12.66 12.40 -2.17
N ASN A 73 -12.88 12.56 -0.85
CA ASN A 73 -14.13 13.07 -0.25
C ASN A 73 -15.37 12.27 -0.67
N GLN A 74 -15.26 10.94 -0.75
CA GLN A 74 -16.35 10.04 -1.19
C GLN A 74 -16.93 9.17 -0.07
N LEU A 75 -16.61 9.44 1.19
CA LEU A 75 -17.09 8.62 2.30
C LEU A 75 -18.59 8.74 2.53
N ASP A 76 -19.20 9.89 2.25
CA ASP A 76 -20.65 10.10 2.40
C ASP A 76 -21.47 9.30 1.37
N ASN A 77 -20.84 8.89 0.25
CA ASN A 77 -21.44 8.09 -0.82
C ASN A 77 -20.67 6.77 -1.03
N PHE A 78 -20.16 6.18 0.04
CA PHE A 78 -19.20 5.08 -0.01
C PHE A 78 -19.67 3.90 -0.86
N ASP A 79 -20.83 3.35 -0.55
CA ASP A 79 -21.40 2.18 -1.23
C ASP A 79 -21.67 2.45 -2.71
N ASP A 80 -22.37 3.52 -3.00
CA ASP A 80 -22.72 3.88 -4.39
C ASP A 80 -21.48 4.19 -5.22
N TYR A 81 -20.51 4.85 -4.61
CA TYR A 81 -19.26 5.14 -5.30
C TYR A 81 -18.52 3.85 -5.64
N LEU A 82 -18.39 2.92 -4.69
CA LEU A 82 -17.67 1.67 -4.92
C LEU A 82 -18.36 0.78 -5.95
N LYS A 83 -19.66 0.59 -5.85
CA LYS A 83 -20.42 -0.22 -6.82
C LYS A 83 -20.19 0.26 -8.26
N ASN A 84 -20.07 1.56 -8.47
CA ASN A 84 -19.93 2.14 -9.81
C ASN A 84 -18.48 2.44 -10.23
N ASN A 85 -17.54 2.60 -9.29
CA ASN A 85 -16.23 3.17 -9.58
C ASN A 85 -15.05 2.35 -9.05
N LEU A 86 -15.25 1.15 -8.53
CA LEU A 86 -14.17 0.32 -7.98
C LEU A 86 -12.98 0.23 -8.95
N MET A 87 -13.25 -0.04 -10.22
CA MET A 87 -12.21 -0.17 -11.25
C MET A 87 -11.55 1.15 -11.65
N ASN A 88 -12.11 2.28 -11.24
CA ASN A 88 -11.50 3.60 -11.46
C ASN A 88 -10.43 3.94 -10.41
N LEU A 89 -10.40 3.22 -9.30
CA LEU A 89 -9.35 3.39 -8.29
C LEU A 89 -8.00 3.01 -8.86
N GLU A 90 -6.98 3.83 -8.57
CA GLU A 90 -5.62 3.61 -9.06
C GLU A 90 -5.08 2.23 -8.66
N LEU A 91 -5.38 1.79 -7.44
CA LEU A 91 -5.07 0.46 -6.96
C LEU A 91 -5.59 -0.63 -7.89
N MET A 92 -6.87 -0.57 -8.25
CA MET A 92 -7.52 -1.59 -9.07
C MET A 92 -6.98 -1.58 -10.50
N LYS A 93 -6.68 -0.39 -11.04
CA LYS A 93 -6.02 -0.25 -12.35
C LYS A 93 -4.65 -0.92 -12.36
N GLN A 94 -3.88 -0.76 -11.29
CA GLN A 94 -2.56 -1.39 -11.20
C GLN A 94 -2.67 -2.91 -11.05
N VAL A 95 -3.56 -3.43 -10.22
CA VAL A 95 -3.78 -4.88 -10.09
C VAL A 95 -4.22 -5.50 -11.42
N LYS A 96 -5.09 -4.81 -12.16
CA LYS A 96 -5.47 -5.21 -13.52
C LYS A 96 -4.24 -5.27 -14.44
N GLN A 97 -3.42 -4.24 -14.44
CA GLN A 97 -2.23 -4.19 -15.26
C GLN A 97 -1.21 -5.28 -14.88
N TRP A 98 -1.05 -5.59 -13.59
CA TRP A 98 -0.21 -6.69 -13.14
C TRP A 98 -0.66 -8.03 -13.72
N GLU A 99 -1.98 -8.26 -13.78
CA GLU A 99 -2.51 -9.48 -14.37
C GLU A 99 -2.25 -9.53 -15.88
N GLU A 100 -2.50 -8.44 -16.59
CA GLU A 100 -2.28 -8.33 -18.04
C GLU A 100 -0.80 -8.52 -18.42
N ASP A 101 0.11 -8.05 -17.58
CA ASP A 101 1.56 -8.19 -17.76
C ASP A 101 2.14 -9.50 -17.22
N GLY A 102 1.34 -10.37 -16.61
CA GLY A 102 1.81 -11.58 -15.93
C GLY A 102 2.74 -11.26 -14.74
N PHE A 103 2.58 -10.08 -14.14
CA PHE A 103 3.46 -9.57 -13.10
C PHE A 103 2.97 -9.97 -11.70
N THR A 104 3.95 -10.34 -10.86
CA THR A 104 3.74 -10.54 -9.42
C THR A 104 4.93 -9.93 -8.68
N PRO A 105 4.71 -9.09 -7.65
CA PRO A 105 5.78 -8.66 -6.77
C PRO A 105 6.45 -9.84 -6.07
N ASP A 106 7.75 -9.75 -5.82
CA ASP A 106 8.48 -10.76 -5.05
C ASP A 106 8.15 -10.66 -3.55
N TYR A 107 7.95 -9.43 -3.04
CA TYR A 107 7.63 -9.16 -1.64
C TYR A 107 6.57 -8.08 -1.48
N PHE A 108 5.74 -8.25 -0.46
CA PHE A 108 4.79 -7.24 0.00
C PHE A 108 5.20 -6.72 1.38
N ILE A 109 5.32 -5.39 1.50
CA ILE A 109 5.53 -4.73 2.78
C ILE A 109 4.19 -4.32 3.35
N ARG A 110 3.73 -4.98 4.39
CA ARG A 110 2.48 -4.65 5.07
C ARG A 110 2.63 -3.35 5.86
N CYS A 111 1.76 -2.40 5.62
CA CYS A 111 1.77 -1.10 6.29
C CYS A 111 1.59 -1.25 7.80
N GLU A 112 0.75 -2.20 8.21
CA GLU A 112 0.40 -2.50 9.59
C GLU A 112 1.55 -3.18 10.35
N ASP A 113 2.45 -3.85 9.63
CA ASP A 113 3.57 -4.59 10.19
C ASP A 113 4.82 -4.41 9.31
N MET A 114 5.19 -3.16 9.12
CA MET A 114 6.28 -2.78 8.21
C MET A 114 7.63 -3.36 8.64
N TYR A 115 7.88 -3.38 9.95
CA TYR A 115 9.16 -3.85 10.48
C TYR A 115 9.39 -5.34 10.19
N ASN A 116 8.44 -6.21 10.60
CA ASN A 116 8.59 -7.64 10.34
C ASN A 116 8.54 -7.96 8.83
N SER A 117 7.78 -7.18 8.07
CA SER A 117 7.79 -7.29 6.60
C SER A 117 9.17 -6.98 6.02
N LEU A 118 9.87 -5.97 6.54
CA LEU A 118 11.24 -5.64 6.11
C LEU A 118 12.23 -6.72 6.52
N LEU A 119 12.12 -7.25 7.75
CA LEU A 119 12.94 -8.36 8.25
C LEU A 119 12.77 -9.65 7.42
N SER A 120 11.59 -9.85 6.85
CA SER A 120 11.31 -11.04 6.02
C SER A 120 11.95 -10.99 4.63
N ILE A 121 12.60 -9.89 4.26
CA ILE A 121 13.27 -9.73 2.97
C ILE A 121 14.75 -10.06 3.16
N PRO A 122 15.25 -11.21 2.66
CA PRO A 122 16.62 -11.65 2.89
C PRO A 122 17.66 -10.60 2.47
N GLU A 123 17.39 -9.87 1.39
CA GLU A 123 18.28 -8.84 0.88
C GLU A 123 18.42 -7.62 1.80
N LEU A 124 17.51 -7.45 2.76
CA LEU A 124 17.48 -6.33 3.71
C LEU A 124 17.78 -6.77 5.15
N GLU A 125 17.73 -8.07 5.45
CA GLU A 125 17.74 -8.60 6.81
C GLU A 125 18.90 -8.08 7.65
N GLU A 126 20.13 -8.12 7.13
CA GLU A 126 21.32 -7.68 7.87
C GLU A 126 21.24 -6.22 8.32
N ASP A 127 20.73 -5.34 7.45
CA ASP A 127 20.60 -3.92 7.76
C ASP A 127 19.30 -3.62 8.54
N ALA A 128 18.26 -4.43 8.40
CA ALA A 128 17.00 -4.23 9.11
C ALA A 128 17.11 -4.58 10.61
N VAL A 129 17.87 -5.62 10.95
CA VAL A 129 18.06 -6.06 12.36
C VAL A 129 18.74 -4.98 13.22
N VAL A 130 19.55 -4.11 12.62
CA VAL A 130 20.29 -3.03 13.36
C VAL A 130 19.34 -1.92 13.81
N TYR A 131 18.13 -1.83 13.24
CA TYR A 131 17.19 -0.75 13.51
C TYR A 131 15.97 -1.27 14.26
N THR A 132 15.80 -0.76 15.48
CA THR A 132 14.60 -1.06 16.26
C THR A 132 13.37 -0.32 15.70
N PHE A 133 12.20 -0.89 15.95
CA PHE A 133 10.90 -0.37 15.51
C PHE A 133 10.67 1.11 15.90
N ASP A 134 11.23 1.53 17.05
CA ASP A 134 11.12 2.89 17.59
C ASP A 134 11.71 3.97 16.67
N LEU A 135 12.50 3.57 15.67
CA LEU A 135 13.10 4.49 14.71
C LEU A 135 12.31 4.66 13.40
N LEU A 136 11.29 3.84 13.16
CA LEU A 136 10.38 4.06 12.03
C LEU A 136 9.34 5.11 12.45
N PRO A 137 9.45 6.34 11.97
CA PRO A 137 8.42 7.32 12.27
C PRO A 137 7.09 6.81 11.71
N VAL A 138 6.08 6.76 12.54
CA VAL A 138 4.70 6.59 12.09
C VAL A 138 4.30 7.90 11.40
N ILE A 139 4.77 8.05 10.18
CA ILE A 139 4.47 9.21 9.34
C ILE A 139 3.00 9.10 8.96
N ASN A 140 2.24 10.13 9.20
CA ASN A 140 0.79 10.23 9.01
C ASN A 140 -0.07 9.65 10.15
N THR A 141 0.42 9.72 11.38
CA THR A 141 -0.46 9.67 12.56
C THR A 141 -1.27 10.97 12.70
N PRO A 142 -2.35 10.94 13.51
CA PRO A 142 -3.12 12.13 13.85
C PRO A 142 -2.28 13.31 14.37
N ASP A 143 -1.14 13.03 14.99
CA ASP A 143 -0.22 14.02 15.54
C ASP A 143 0.68 14.69 14.48
N TYR A 144 0.63 14.25 13.24
CA TYR A 144 1.38 14.87 12.14
C TYR A 144 0.51 15.92 11.44
N ASP A 145 0.43 17.06 12.04
CA ASP A 145 -0.70 18.00 12.04
C ASP A 145 -0.91 18.86 10.78
N GLU A 146 -0.04 18.91 9.83
CA GLU A 146 -0.24 19.78 8.67
C GLU A 146 -0.94 19.09 7.46
N LEU A 147 -1.00 17.76 7.48
CA LEU A 147 -1.71 16.97 6.44
C LEU A 147 -2.86 16.14 7.02
N GLY A 148 -3.08 16.23 8.34
CA GLY A 148 -3.77 15.20 9.12
C GLY A 148 -5.27 15.36 9.37
N LYS A 149 -5.86 16.52 9.10
CA LYS A 149 -7.27 16.78 9.51
C LYS A 149 -8.30 15.79 8.96
N GLY A 150 -7.97 15.14 7.88
CA GLY A 150 -8.83 14.16 7.26
C GLY A 150 -8.64 12.74 7.76
N ARG A 151 -7.42 12.34 8.13
CA ARG A 151 -7.11 10.98 8.58
C ARG A 151 -7.53 10.71 10.03
N GLN A 152 -7.66 11.71 10.83
CA GLN A 152 -8.19 11.65 12.18
C GLN A 152 -9.60 11.02 12.21
N ARG A 153 -10.46 11.32 11.24
CA ARG A 153 -11.81 10.73 11.13
C ARG A 153 -11.79 9.22 10.89
N LEU A 154 -10.83 8.71 10.12
CA LEU A 154 -10.69 7.26 9.91
C LEU A 154 -10.23 6.55 11.19
N VAL A 155 -9.46 7.23 12.05
CA VAL A 155 -9.00 6.70 13.33
C VAL A 155 -10.13 6.68 14.36
N GLU A 156 -10.91 7.75 14.48
CA GLU A 156 -11.99 7.89 15.48
C GLU A 156 -13.14 6.88 15.29
N GLY A 157 -13.52 6.60 14.04
CA GLY A 157 -14.61 5.66 13.75
C GLY A 157 -14.14 4.30 13.21
N GLY A 158 -12.84 4.20 12.89
CA GLY A 158 -12.29 3.06 12.19
C GLY A 158 -12.82 2.92 10.75
N TRP A 159 -12.03 2.30 9.89
CA TRP A 159 -12.41 2.07 8.50
C TRP A 159 -13.52 1.02 8.35
N LYS A 160 -13.66 0.12 9.32
CA LYS A 160 -14.64 -0.99 9.29
C LYS A 160 -16.08 -0.53 9.25
N GLN A 161 -16.41 0.63 9.82
CA GLN A 161 -17.76 1.18 9.86
C GLN A 161 -18.38 1.45 8.47
N TYR A 162 -17.55 1.54 7.44
CA TYR A 162 -18.00 1.77 6.05
C TYR A 162 -18.33 0.48 5.31
N TRP A 163 -18.05 -0.69 5.91
CA TRP A 163 -18.21 -1.98 5.26
C TRP A 163 -19.38 -2.75 5.84
N ASN A 164 -20.13 -3.38 4.97
CA ASN A 164 -21.23 -4.28 5.31
C ASN A 164 -21.23 -5.50 4.37
N GLN A 165 -21.96 -6.55 4.76
CA GLN A 165 -21.96 -7.82 4.02
C GLN A 165 -22.41 -7.66 2.57
N GLU A 166 -23.49 -6.89 2.34
CA GLU A 166 -24.04 -6.69 0.99
C GLU A 166 -23.01 -6.05 0.05
N LEU A 167 -22.38 -4.97 0.50
CA LEU A 167 -21.34 -4.28 -0.28
C LEU A 167 -20.15 -5.20 -0.56
N VAL A 168 -19.71 -5.96 0.45
CA VAL A 168 -18.58 -6.88 0.31
C VAL A 168 -18.90 -7.98 -0.70
N ASP A 169 -20.09 -8.59 -0.60
CA ASP A 169 -20.51 -9.63 -1.54
C ASP A 169 -20.55 -9.09 -2.99
N ASP A 170 -21.01 -7.86 -3.16
CA ASP A 170 -21.06 -7.21 -4.48
C ASP A 170 -19.66 -6.99 -5.05
N ILE A 171 -18.78 -6.31 -4.31
CA ILE A 171 -17.44 -5.97 -4.82
C ILE A 171 -16.51 -7.17 -4.93
N LEU A 172 -16.68 -8.22 -4.12
CA LEU A 172 -15.91 -9.46 -4.24
C LEU A 172 -16.26 -10.27 -5.49
N THR A 173 -17.27 -9.89 -6.26
CA THR A 173 -17.45 -10.42 -7.62
C THR A 173 -16.31 -9.99 -8.55
N ASN A 174 -15.61 -8.91 -8.21
CA ASN A 174 -14.52 -8.37 -9.01
C ASN A 174 -13.25 -9.24 -8.91
N LYS A 175 -12.83 -9.83 -10.02
CA LYS A 175 -11.67 -10.74 -10.08
C LYS A 175 -10.34 -10.08 -9.66
N TYR A 176 -10.17 -8.78 -9.89
CA TYR A 176 -8.93 -8.07 -9.56
C TYR A 176 -8.85 -7.79 -8.06
N LEU A 177 -9.99 -7.53 -7.40
CA LEU A 177 -10.04 -7.42 -5.96
C LEU A 177 -9.71 -8.76 -5.29
N LYS A 178 -10.31 -9.86 -5.74
CA LYS A 178 -9.95 -11.22 -5.29
C LYS A 178 -8.47 -11.51 -5.52
N ARG A 179 -7.93 -11.13 -6.68
CA ARG A 179 -6.50 -11.27 -6.94
C ARG A 179 -5.66 -10.48 -5.95
N LEU A 180 -6.06 -9.26 -5.59
CA LEU A 180 -5.35 -8.45 -4.60
C LEU A 180 -5.30 -9.16 -3.26
N PHE A 181 -6.43 -9.66 -2.74
CA PHE A 181 -6.47 -10.45 -1.50
C PHE A 181 -5.53 -11.66 -1.58
N LYS A 182 -5.63 -12.43 -2.66
CA LYS A 182 -4.78 -13.60 -2.89
C LYS A 182 -3.28 -13.26 -2.90
N LEU A 183 -2.90 -12.18 -3.57
CA LEU A 183 -1.49 -11.77 -3.69
C LEU A 183 -0.93 -11.26 -2.36
N THR A 184 -1.72 -10.48 -1.62
CA THR A 184 -1.28 -9.83 -0.38
C THR A 184 -1.45 -10.69 0.86
N GLY A 185 -2.21 -11.79 0.75
CA GLY A 185 -2.47 -12.74 1.84
C GLY A 185 -3.34 -12.17 2.97
N TYR A 186 -4.15 -11.14 2.68
CA TYR A 186 -5.20 -10.70 3.61
C TYR A 186 -6.45 -11.57 3.49
N ASP A 187 -7.16 -11.70 4.59
CA ASP A 187 -8.44 -12.39 4.63
C ASP A 187 -9.55 -11.54 4.01
N GLU A 188 -10.37 -12.14 3.15
CA GLU A 188 -11.55 -11.49 2.56
C GLU A 188 -12.60 -11.13 3.62
N GLU A 189 -12.56 -11.73 4.80
CA GLU A 189 -13.42 -11.41 5.95
C GLU A 189 -12.82 -10.38 6.92
N SER A 190 -11.63 -9.85 6.64
CA SER A 190 -10.92 -8.93 7.54
C SER A 190 -11.64 -7.59 7.80
N TRP A 191 -12.73 -7.33 7.11
CA TRP A 191 -13.59 -6.18 7.34
C TRP A 191 -14.49 -6.32 8.58
N LYS A 192 -14.77 -7.55 9.05
CA LYS A 192 -15.54 -7.86 10.27
C LYS A 192 -14.80 -7.43 11.59
#